data_7f34cc16c7877e7f307a2e5c346feec6
#
_entry.id   7f34cc16c7877e7f307a2e5c346feec6
#
_cell.length_a   1.000
_cell.length_b   1.000
_cell.length_c   1.000
_cell.angle_alpha   90.00
_cell.angle_beta   90.00
_cell.angle_gamma   90.00
#
_symmetry.space_group_name_H-M   'P 1'
#
loop_
_entity.id
_entity.type
_entity.pdbx_description
1 polymer ?
#
loop_
_entity_poly.entity_id
_entity_poly.type
_entity_poly.pdbx_seq_one_letter_code
_entity_poly.pdbx_strand_id
1 'polypeptide(L)'
;WSSDVCSSDLEIRRLIMIKRENIRNIAIIAHVDHGKTTLVDAMLAQSGTFRENEQVDERVMDSNDLERERGITILAKNTSLYYKGVKINIIDTPGHADFGGEVERGLEMVDGVLLLVDAFEGCMPQTRFVLSKALALDLKPVIVVNKVDRPNARPYEVVDEVLDLFIDLGATEEQLDTPVIYASGRDGWATAEYNPEQPNSDLTELFELIVNSIPCPKCEDDA
;
A
#
# COMPACT_ATOMS: atom_id res chain seq x y z
N TRP A 1 31.99 40.13 13.66
CA TRP A 1 31.76 38.74 13.25
C TRP A 1 30.39 38.67 12.64
N SER A 2 30.41 38.68 11.30
CA SER A 2 29.26 38.67 10.41
C SER A 2 28.60 37.31 10.45
N SER A 3 27.33 37.30 10.74
CA SER A 3 26.45 36.13 10.67
C SER A 3 25.97 35.94 9.22
N ASP A 4 26.86 35.58 8.33
CA ASP A 4 26.50 35.04 7.02
C ASP A 4 26.23 33.53 7.21
N VAL A 5 25.08 33.19 7.77
CA VAL A 5 24.50 31.89 7.55
C VAL A 5 24.20 31.83 6.05
N CYS A 6 25.06 31.10 5.36
CA CYS A 6 25.08 31.02 3.91
C CYS A 6 23.69 30.63 3.40
N SER A 7 23.13 31.48 2.51
CA SER A 7 21.83 31.21 1.87
C SER A 7 21.77 29.81 1.21
N SER A 8 22.95 29.25 0.90
CA SER A 8 23.10 27.88 0.41
C SER A 8 22.64 26.81 1.40
N ASP A 9 22.81 27.01 2.73
CA ASP A 9 22.39 26.03 3.73
C ASP A 9 20.87 26.03 3.90
N LEU A 10 20.24 27.19 3.74
CA LEU A 10 18.78 27.32 3.73
C LEU A 10 18.16 26.72 2.45
N GLU A 11 18.81 26.91 1.31
CA GLU A 11 18.40 26.29 0.05
C GLU A 11 18.61 24.76 0.05
N ILE A 12 19.71 24.29 0.60
CA ILE A 12 19.97 22.84 0.77
C ILE A 12 18.97 22.22 1.74
N ARG A 13 18.68 22.89 2.88
CA ARG A 13 17.64 22.44 3.81
C ARG A 13 16.26 22.43 3.14
N ARG A 14 15.91 23.44 2.37
CA ARG A 14 14.66 23.52 1.62
C ARG A 14 14.57 22.47 0.51
N LEU A 15 15.67 22.17 -0.18
CA LEU A 15 15.77 21.08 -1.16
C LEU A 15 15.67 19.69 -0.50
N ILE A 16 16.22 19.53 0.71
CA ILE A 16 16.11 18.29 1.49
C ILE A 16 14.67 18.11 1.99
N MET A 17 14.01 19.17 2.47
CA MET A 17 12.60 19.14 2.87
C MET A 17 11.67 18.84 1.68
N ILE A 18 11.91 19.48 0.52
CA ILE A 18 11.13 19.21 -0.72
C ILE A 18 11.29 17.73 -1.16
N LYS A 19 12.47 17.14 -0.98
CA LYS A 19 12.67 15.71 -1.26
C LYS A 19 11.88 14.78 -0.34
N ARG A 20 11.56 15.18 0.88
CA ARG A 20 10.82 14.36 1.85
C ARG A 20 9.30 14.45 1.64
N GLU A 21 8.78 15.60 1.25
CA GLU A 21 7.36 15.77 0.88
C GLU A 21 6.95 14.89 -0.33
N ASN A 22 7.92 14.52 -1.17
CA ASN A 22 7.73 13.68 -2.33
C ASN A 22 8.00 12.18 -2.06
N ILE A 23 7.89 11.74 -0.82
CA ILE A 23 8.03 10.33 -0.45
C ILE A 23 6.74 9.85 0.25
N ARG A 24 6.32 8.63 -0.06
CA ARG A 24 5.26 7.91 0.65
C ARG A 24 5.78 6.52 0.98
N ASN A 25 5.71 6.16 2.25
CA ASN A 25 6.08 4.83 2.72
C ASN A 25 4.81 4.08 3.07
N ILE A 26 4.55 2.97 2.39
CA ILE A 26 3.34 2.18 2.58
C ILE A 26 3.69 0.72 2.80
N ALA A 27 2.91 0.05 3.64
CA ALA A 27 2.91 -1.41 3.74
C ALA A 27 1.65 -1.97 3.08
N ILE A 28 1.75 -3.11 2.41
CA ILE A 28 0.59 -3.83 1.90
C ILE A 28 0.26 -4.98 2.83
N ILE A 29 -0.94 -4.92 3.42
CA ILE A 29 -1.51 -5.94 4.27
C ILE A 29 -2.55 -6.72 3.46
N ALA A 30 -2.36 -8.01 3.34
CA ALA A 30 -3.31 -8.88 2.64
C ALA A 30 -3.31 -10.29 3.23
N HIS A 31 -4.44 -10.96 3.16
CA HIS A 31 -4.47 -12.41 3.33
C HIS A 31 -3.80 -13.11 2.15
N VAL A 32 -3.37 -14.36 2.36
CA VAL A 32 -2.87 -15.23 1.28
C VAL A 32 -3.92 -15.30 0.17
N ASP A 33 -3.49 -15.27 -1.08
CA ASP A 33 -4.35 -15.32 -2.27
C ASP A 33 -5.28 -14.12 -2.50
N HIS A 34 -5.28 -13.06 -1.71
CA HIS A 34 -6.05 -11.82 -1.98
C HIS A 34 -5.49 -10.99 -3.15
N GLY A 35 -4.37 -11.43 -3.77
CA GLY A 35 -3.81 -10.83 -4.98
C GLY A 35 -2.80 -9.72 -4.72
N LYS A 36 -2.11 -9.76 -3.57
CA LYS A 36 -1.08 -8.79 -3.18
C LYS A 36 0.02 -8.67 -4.23
N THR A 37 0.70 -9.76 -4.56
CA THR A 37 1.78 -9.79 -5.55
C THR A 37 1.30 -9.31 -6.92
N THR A 38 0.12 -9.75 -7.36
CA THR A 38 -0.47 -9.35 -8.64
C THR A 38 -0.73 -7.84 -8.71
N LEU A 39 -1.26 -7.24 -7.62
CA LEU A 39 -1.48 -5.80 -7.57
C LEU A 39 -0.17 -5.02 -7.60
N VAL A 40 0.84 -5.46 -6.83
CA VAL A 40 2.17 -4.80 -6.81
C VAL A 40 2.84 -4.88 -8.18
N ASP A 41 2.80 -6.03 -8.84
CA ASP A 41 3.33 -6.20 -10.19
C ASP A 41 2.63 -5.26 -11.19
N ALA A 42 1.31 -5.14 -11.12
CA ALA A 42 0.55 -4.20 -11.95
C ALA A 42 0.93 -2.72 -11.64
N MET A 43 1.12 -2.36 -10.37
CA MET A 43 1.59 -1.02 -9.97
C MET A 43 2.98 -0.73 -10.53
N LEU A 44 3.90 -1.69 -10.45
CA LEU A 44 5.27 -1.56 -10.98
C LEU A 44 5.26 -1.40 -12.50
N ALA A 45 4.47 -2.22 -13.20
CA ALA A 45 4.36 -2.16 -14.66
C ALA A 45 3.84 -0.79 -15.14
N GLN A 46 2.86 -0.21 -14.45
CA GLN A 46 2.23 1.07 -14.86
C GLN A 46 2.99 2.31 -14.37
N SER A 47 3.84 2.18 -13.35
CA SER A 47 4.65 3.31 -12.84
C SER A 47 5.77 3.75 -13.78
N GLY A 48 6.02 3.04 -14.87
CA GLY A 48 7.13 3.30 -15.79
C GLY A 48 8.51 3.05 -15.18
N THR A 49 8.57 2.32 -14.07
CA THR A 49 9.82 2.00 -13.35
C THR A 49 10.69 1.03 -14.16
N PHE A 50 10.08 0.22 -15.01
CA PHE A 50 10.78 -0.68 -15.94
C PHE A 50 11.12 0.02 -17.25
N ARG A 51 12.32 -0.20 -17.77
CA ARG A 51 12.70 0.26 -19.12
C ARG A 51 11.90 -0.53 -20.17
N GLU A 52 11.53 0.13 -21.27
CA GLU A 52 10.69 -0.44 -22.36
C GLU A 52 11.17 -1.80 -22.96
N ASN A 53 12.37 -2.27 -22.59
CA ASN A 53 12.96 -3.52 -23.08
C ASN A 53 13.33 -4.51 -21.96
N GLU A 54 12.93 -4.29 -20.74
CA GLU A 54 13.18 -5.22 -19.64
C GLU A 54 12.07 -6.25 -19.63
N GLN A 55 12.43 -7.54 -19.91
CA GLN A 55 11.52 -8.65 -19.69
C GLN A 55 11.27 -8.75 -18.19
N VAL A 56 10.10 -8.32 -17.76
CA VAL A 56 9.66 -8.44 -16.37
C VAL A 56 9.24 -9.89 -16.20
N ASP A 57 10.00 -10.66 -15.43
CA ASP A 57 9.56 -11.98 -14.99
C ASP A 57 8.25 -11.81 -14.20
N GLU A 58 7.26 -12.64 -14.51
CA GLU A 58 6.04 -12.71 -13.68
C GLU A 58 6.45 -12.94 -12.22
N ARG A 59 5.88 -12.17 -11.30
CA ARG A 59 6.19 -12.15 -9.85
C ARG A 59 7.58 -11.60 -9.51
N VAL A 60 7.83 -10.36 -9.90
CA VAL A 60 9.07 -9.62 -9.57
C VAL A 60 9.37 -9.65 -8.05
N MET A 61 8.32 -9.65 -7.23
CA MET A 61 8.44 -9.66 -5.77
C MET A 61 8.74 -11.04 -5.18
N ASP A 62 8.38 -12.15 -5.84
CA ASP A 62 8.59 -13.51 -5.34
C ASP A 62 9.90 -14.09 -5.89
N SER A 63 11.04 -13.58 -5.41
CA SER A 63 12.38 -13.98 -5.91
C SER A 63 12.94 -15.26 -5.26
N ASN A 64 12.31 -15.77 -4.20
CA ASN A 64 12.74 -16.98 -3.49
C ASN A 64 12.02 -18.22 -4.06
N ASP A 65 12.76 -19.29 -4.33
CA ASP A 65 12.20 -20.54 -4.87
C ASP A 65 11.08 -21.12 -4.00
N LEU A 66 11.17 -20.99 -2.67
CA LEU A 66 10.15 -21.42 -1.73
C LEU A 66 8.87 -20.55 -1.80
N GLU A 67 9.01 -19.26 -2.04
CA GLU A 67 7.88 -18.34 -2.22
C GLU A 67 7.16 -18.62 -3.54
N ARG A 68 7.92 -18.89 -4.61
CA ARG A 68 7.38 -19.28 -5.92
C ARG A 68 6.64 -20.63 -5.86
N GLU A 69 7.21 -21.61 -5.16
CA GLU A 69 6.61 -22.94 -5.03
C GLU A 69 5.32 -22.92 -4.20
N ARG A 70 5.30 -22.13 -3.11
CA ARG A 70 4.17 -22.05 -2.17
C ARG A 70 3.16 -20.97 -2.51
N GLY A 71 3.51 -20.01 -3.39
CA GLY A 71 2.67 -18.87 -3.73
C GLY A 71 2.44 -17.88 -2.59
N ILE A 72 3.35 -17.83 -1.57
CA ILE A 72 3.24 -16.97 -0.40
C ILE A 72 4.48 -16.13 -0.23
N THR A 73 4.34 -14.89 0.24
CA THR A 73 5.46 -14.04 0.66
C THR A 73 5.95 -14.50 2.04
N ILE A 74 7.23 -14.82 2.17
CA ILE A 74 7.87 -15.25 3.42
C ILE A 74 8.65 -14.11 4.06
N LEU A 75 9.40 -13.35 3.26
CA LEU A 75 10.23 -12.23 3.73
C LEU A 75 9.62 -10.89 3.30
N ALA A 76 9.64 -9.93 4.19
CA ALA A 76 9.27 -8.55 3.86
C ALA A 76 10.25 -8.00 2.81
N LYS A 77 9.71 -7.47 1.72
CA LYS A 77 10.49 -6.91 0.60
C LYS A 77 10.16 -5.46 0.41
N ASN A 78 11.19 -4.68 0.12
CA ASN A 78 11.04 -3.27 -0.20
C ASN A 78 11.11 -3.07 -1.72
N THR A 79 10.11 -2.43 -2.26
CA THR A 79 10.06 -2.01 -3.64
C THR A 79 9.74 -0.53 -3.70
N SER A 80 10.22 0.17 -4.70
CA SER A 80 9.88 1.58 -4.91
C SER A 80 9.48 1.84 -6.34
N LEU A 81 8.49 2.70 -6.49
CA LEU A 81 8.01 3.20 -7.77
C LEU A 81 7.90 4.72 -7.75
N TYR A 82 7.78 5.33 -8.92
CA TYR A 82 7.61 6.77 -9.05
C TYR A 82 6.30 7.09 -9.75
N TYR A 83 5.53 8.00 -9.16
CA TYR A 83 4.30 8.51 -9.74
C TYR A 83 4.26 10.03 -9.64
N LYS A 84 4.18 10.74 -10.80
CA LYS A 84 4.14 12.21 -10.88
C LYS A 84 5.22 12.93 -10.03
N GLY A 85 6.42 12.35 -9.94
CA GLY A 85 7.53 12.92 -9.14
C GLY A 85 7.52 12.55 -7.65
N VAL A 86 6.53 11.81 -7.19
CA VAL A 86 6.47 11.25 -5.84
C VAL A 86 7.04 9.83 -5.86
N LYS A 87 7.95 9.56 -4.94
CA LYS A 87 8.49 8.21 -4.71
C LYS A 87 7.58 7.47 -3.73
N ILE A 88 7.02 6.36 -4.14
CA ILE A 88 6.23 5.47 -3.30
C ILE A 88 7.09 4.25 -2.97
N ASN A 89 7.45 4.10 -1.70
CA ASN A 89 8.13 2.91 -1.19
C ASN A 89 7.06 1.94 -0.67
N ILE A 90 7.11 0.71 -1.17
CA ILE A 90 6.16 -0.34 -0.83
C ILE A 90 6.91 -1.40 -0.03
N ILE A 91 6.45 -1.66 1.19
CA ILE A 91 6.88 -2.80 1.98
C ILE A 91 5.85 -3.90 1.80
N ASP A 92 6.26 -4.98 1.16
CA ASP A 92 5.44 -6.18 1.02
C ASP A 92 5.54 -6.99 2.31
N THR A 93 4.46 -7.06 3.09
CA THR A 93 4.43 -7.79 4.36
C THR A 93 3.96 -9.23 4.15
N PRO A 94 4.56 -10.20 4.88
CA PRO A 94 4.05 -11.56 4.88
C PRO A 94 2.58 -11.61 5.32
N GLY A 95 1.76 -12.37 4.59
CA GLY A 95 0.32 -12.53 4.91
C GLY A 95 0.04 -13.57 5.98
N HIS A 96 1.03 -14.30 6.49
CA HIS A 96 0.85 -15.41 7.43
C HIS A 96 1.18 -15.00 8.88
N ALA A 97 0.33 -15.42 9.83
CA ALA A 97 0.46 -15.07 11.25
C ALA A 97 1.78 -15.50 11.89
N ASP A 98 2.45 -16.54 11.35
CA ASP A 98 3.73 -17.04 11.86
C ASP A 98 4.89 -16.04 11.72
N PHE A 99 4.73 -15.03 10.86
CA PHE A 99 5.73 -13.98 10.59
C PHE A 99 5.42 -12.66 11.31
N GLY A 100 4.71 -12.69 12.43
CA GLY A 100 4.26 -11.50 13.17
C GLY A 100 5.37 -10.49 13.49
N GLY A 101 6.57 -10.96 13.83
CA GLY A 101 7.71 -10.08 14.11
C GLY A 101 8.25 -9.31 12.90
N GLU A 102 8.16 -9.90 11.69
CA GLU A 102 8.54 -9.20 10.46
C GLU A 102 7.48 -8.18 10.03
N VAL A 103 6.22 -8.52 10.25
CA VAL A 103 5.10 -7.62 10.02
C VAL A 103 5.22 -6.37 10.91
N GLU A 104 5.47 -6.53 12.22
CA GLU A 104 5.64 -5.40 13.15
C GLU A 104 6.78 -4.48 12.71
N ARG A 105 7.96 -5.04 12.40
CA ARG A 105 9.11 -4.24 11.91
C ARG A 105 8.81 -3.51 10.60
N GLY A 106 8.07 -4.15 9.69
CA GLY A 106 7.65 -3.54 8.44
C GLY A 106 6.70 -2.36 8.67
N LEU A 107 5.75 -2.50 9.60
CA LEU A 107 4.79 -1.46 9.95
C LEU A 107 5.43 -0.26 10.65
N GLU A 108 6.49 -0.45 11.44
CA GLU A 108 7.24 0.65 12.08
C GLU A 108 7.99 1.56 11.08
N MET A 109 8.21 1.09 9.85
CA MET A 109 8.94 1.81 8.81
C MET A 109 8.04 2.56 7.82
N VAL A 110 6.73 2.54 7.99
CA VAL A 110 5.78 3.13 7.04
C VAL A 110 4.89 4.18 7.68
N ASP A 111 4.29 5.01 6.84
CA ASP A 111 3.39 6.11 7.24
C ASP A 111 1.93 5.77 6.99
N GLY A 112 1.67 4.72 6.21
CA GLY A 112 0.32 4.24 5.94
C GLY A 112 0.30 2.80 5.45
N VAL A 113 -0.91 2.23 5.39
CA VAL A 113 -1.12 0.84 5.00
C VAL A 113 -2.19 0.70 3.94
N LEU A 114 -1.94 -0.13 2.94
CA LEU A 114 -2.96 -0.61 2.01
C LEU A 114 -3.50 -1.92 2.53
N LEU A 115 -4.75 -1.91 2.97
CA LEU A 115 -5.48 -3.10 3.38
C LEU A 115 -6.15 -3.72 2.16
N LEU A 116 -5.56 -4.78 1.62
CA LEU A 116 -6.07 -5.48 0.45
C LEU A 116 -7.00 -6.61 0.86
N VAL A 117 -8.25 -6.54 0.41
CA VAL A 117 -9.28 -7.52 0.72
C VAL A 117 -9.89 -8.06 -0.57
N ASP A 118 -10.09 -9.38 -0.65
CA ASP A 118 -10.78 -10.01 -1.78
C ASP A 118 -12.27 -9.67 -1.74
N ALA A 119 -12.84 -9.22 -2.87
CA ALA A 119 -14.23 -8.80 -2.99
C ALA A 119 -15.25 -9.94 -2.77
N PHE A 120 -14.82 -11.20 -2.73
CA PHE A 120 -15.67 -12.36 -2.47
C PHE A 120 -15.45 -12.92 -1.07
N GLU A 121 -14.20 -13.13 -0.66
CA GLU A 121 -13.86 -13.77 0.62
C GLU A 121 -14.06 -12.85 1.82
N GLY A 122 -13.85 -11.53 1.64
CA GLY A 122 -13.97 -10.55 2.70
C GLY A 122 -12.82 -10.59 3.70
N CYS A 123 -13.07 -10.16 4.94
CA CYS A 123 -12.08 -10.11 6.00
C CYS A 123 -11.73 -11.49 6.57
N MET A 124 -10.46 -11.85 6.55
CA MET A 124 -9.95 -13.10 7.09
C MET A 124 -9.28 -12.89 8.47
N PRO A 125 -9.23 -13.92 9.34
CA PRO A 125 -8.70 -13.79 10.71
C PRO A 125 -7.27 -13.24 10.79
N GLN A 126 -6.43 -13.53 9.80
CA GLN A 126 -5.04 -13.06 9.75
C GLN A 126 -4.98 -11.55 9.50
N THR A 127 -5.90 -11.02 8.70
CA THR A 127 -6.06 -9.59 8.44
C THR A 127 -6.32 -8.82 9.75
N ARG A 128 -7.12 -9.39 10.65
CA ARG A 128 -7.44 -8.81 11.96
C ARG A 128 -6.18 -8.54 12.79
N PHE A 129 -5.26 -9.51 12.86
CA PHE A 129 -4.02 -9.37 13.62
C PHE A 129 -3.15 -8.22 13.09
N VAL A 130 -2.88 -8.22 11.78
CA VAL A 130 -2.01 -7.21 11.17
C VAL A 130 -2.64 -5.83 11.22
N LEU A 131 -3.96 -5.73 10.98
CA LEU A 131 -4.70 -4.49 11.07
C LEU A 131 -4.69 -3.91 12.50
N SER A 132 -4.86 -4.73 13.54
CA SER A 132 -4.79 -4.27 14.92
C SER A 132 -3.45 -3.62 15.27
N LYS A 133 -2.35 -4.15 14.72
CA LYS A 133 -1.01 -3.57 14.87
C LYS A 133 -0.85 -2.26 14.12
N ALA A 134 -1.35 -2.19 12.90
CA ALA A 134 -1.31 -0.96 12.10
C ALA A 134 -2.10 0.18 12.76
N LEU A 135 -3.30 -0.10 13.29
CA LEU A 135 -4.11 0.86 14.02
C LEU A 135 -3.45 1.33 15.33
N ALA A 136 -2.80 0.41 16.05
CA ALA A 136 -2.07 0.73 17.30
C ALA A 136 -0.85 1.64 17.05
N LEU A 137 -0.26 1.59 15.85
CA LEU A 137 0.83 2.47 15.41
C LEU A 137 0.33 3.79 14.79
N ASP A 138 -0.98 4.04 14.82
CA ASP A 138 -1.62 5.22 14.22
C ASP A 138 -1.31 5.39 12.72
N LEU A 139 -1.14 4.29 12.00
CA LEU A 139 -0.91 4.31 10.56
C LEU A 139 -2.20 4.66 9.82
N LYS A 140 -2.07 5.44 8.74
CA LYS A 140 -3.20 5.82 7.90
C LYS A 140 -3.61 4.63 7.01
N PRO A 141 -4.81 4.05 7.19
CA PRO A 141 -5.26 2.96 6.35
C PRO A 141 -5.85 3.47 5.03
N VAL A 142 -5.78 2.62 4.00
CA VAL A 142 -6.50 2.74 2.72
C VAL A 142 -7.05 1.36 2.40
N ILE A 143 -8.35 1.24 2.19
CA ILE A 143 -8.99 -0.04 1.86
C ILE A 143 -8.96 -0.26 0.36
N VAL A 144 -8.41 -1.39 -0.08
CA VAL A 144 -8.39 -1.81 -1.49
C VAL A 144 -9.20 -3.10 -1.61
N VAL A 145 -10.40 -3.00 -2.18
CA VAL A 145 -11.25 -4.16 -2.46
C VAL A 145 -10.86 -4.71 -3.83
N ASN A 146 -10.13 -5.83 -3.82
CA ASN A 146 -9.54 -6.43 -5.01
C ASN A 146 -10.42 -7.55 -5.59
N LYS A 147 -10.18 -7.88 -6.86
CA LYS A 147 -10.87 -8.92 -7.62
C LYS A 147 -12.36 -8.65 -7.83
N VAL A 148 -12.73 -7.38 -7.96
CA VAL A 148 -14.11 -6.96 -8.25
C VAL A 148 -14.58 -7.39 -9.66
N ASP A 149 -13.66 -7.84 -10.51
CA ASP A 149 -13.91 -8.44 -11.82
C ASP A 149 -14.59 -9.82 -11.75
N ARG A 150 -14.59 -10.46 -10.57
CA ARG A 150 -15.17 -11.79 -10.39
C ARG A 150 -16.71 -11.73 -10.38
N PRO A 151 -17.39 -12.72 -11.00
CA PRO A 151 -18.86 -12.74 -11.09
C PRO A 151 -19.57 -12.86 -9.74
N ASN A 152 -18.85 -13.33 -8.70
CA ASN A 152 -19.38 -13.51 -7.35
C ASN A 152 -18.88 -12.41 -6.39
N ALA A 153 -18.31 -11.33 -6.91
CA ALA A 153 -17.83 -10.21 -6.10
C ALA A 153 -19.02 -9.52 -5.40
N ARG A 154 -18.81 -9.17 -4.12
CA ARG A 154 -19.76 -8.44 -3.27
C ARG A 154 -19.05 -7.24 -2.63
N PRO A 155 -18.52 -6.30 -3.44
CA PRO A 155 -17.58 -5.29 -2.98
C PRO A 155 -18.12 -4.39 -1.88
N TYR A 156 -19.39 -4.01 -1.93
CA TYR A 156 -20.01 -3.14 -0.93
C TYR A 156 -20.17 -3.83 0.43
N GLU A 157 -20.62 -5.11 0.43
CA GLU A 157 -20.74 -5.90 1.65
C GLU A 157 -19.38 -6.13 2.32
N VAL A 158 -18.33 -6.33 1.50
CA VAL A 158 -16.95 -6.48 2.00
C VAL A 158 -16.45 -5.20 2.64
N VAL A 159 -16.79 -4.03 2.11
CA VAL A 159 -16.46 -2.74 2.75
C VAL A 159 -17.12 -2.64 4.11
N ASP A 160 -18.40 -2.99 4.23
CA ASP A 160 -19.11 -3.00 5.51
C ASP A 160 -18.45 -3.96 6.51
N GLU A 161 -18.07 -5.19 6.09
CA GLU A 161 -17.32 -6.14 6.92
C GLU A 161 -15.96 -5.58 7.40
N VAL A 162 -15.26 -4.83 6.54
CA VAL A 162 -13.99 -4.18 6.90
C VAL A 162 -14.23 -3.08 7.94
N LEU A 163 -15.23 -2.22 7.74
CA LEU A 163 -15.56 -1.15 8.68
C LEU A 163 -16.01 -1.69 10.04
N ASP A 164 -16.80 -2.76 10.05
CA ASP A 164 -17.18 -3.46 11.29
C ASP A 164 -15.94 -4.00 12.01
N LEU A 165 -14.97 -4.54 11.26
CA LEU A 165 -13.69 -4.98 11.82
C LEU A 165 -12.89 -3.82 12.43
N PHE A 166 -12.88 -2.65 11.80
CA PHE A 166 -12.23 -1.45 12.36
C PHE A 166 -12.87 -1.03 13.68
N ILE A 167 -14.21 -1.01 13.75
CA ILE A 167 -14.96 -0.71 14.97
C ILE A 167 -14.63 -1.72 16.07
N ASP A 168 -14.63 -3.01 15.77
CA ASP A 168 -14.28 -4.09 16.69
C ASP A 168 -12.85 -3.97 17.25
N LEU A 169 -11.94 -3.42 16.47
CA LEU A 169 -10.55 -3.18 16.85
C LEU A 169 -10.35 -1.85 17.59
N GLY A 170 -11.40 -1.06 17.77
CA GLY A 170 -11.36 0.21 18.47
C GLY A 170 -10.70 1.34 17.67
N ALA A 171 -10.84 1.33 16.35
CA ALA A 171 -10.34 2.39 15.48
C ALA A 171 -10.94 3.75 15.87
N THR A 172 -10.14 4.82 15.70
CA THR A 172 -10.57 6.20 15.93
C THR A 172 -11.48 6.67 14.79
N GLU A 173 -12.23 7.77 15.02
CA GLU A 173 -13.07 8.38 13.95
C GLU A 173 -12.24 8.73 12.71
N GLU A 174 -11.00 9.21 12.89
CA GLU A 174 -10.08 9.52 11.79
C GLU A 174 -9.62 8.29 11.03
N GLN A 175 -9.51 7.14 11.71
CA GLN A 175 -9.18 5.85 11.09
C GLN A 175 -10.39 5.20 10.42
N LEU A 176 -11.61 5.52 10.87
CA LEU A 176 -12.84 5.07 10.23
C LEU A 176 -13.17 5.87 8.95
N ASP A 177 -12.74 7.16 8.89
CA ASP A 177 -12.82 7.96 7.67
C ASP A 177 -11.73 7.54 6.67
N THR A 178 -11.71 6.25 6.38
CA THR A 178 -10.72 5.59 5.52
C THR A 178 -11.20 5.58 4.08
N PRO A 179 -10.38 6.05 3.12
CA PRO A 179 -10.73 5.97 1.72
C PRO A 179 -10.77 4.51 1.24
N VAL A 180 -11.76 4.23 0.39
CA VAL A 180 -11.97 2.91 -0.22
C VAL A 180 -11.73 3.01 -1.72
N ILE A 181 -11.07 2.02 -2.30
CA ILE A 181 -10.89 1.88 -3.74
C ILE A 181 -11.16 0.44 -4.17
N TYR A 182 -11.77 0.28 -5.31
CA TYR A 182 -12.10 -1.01 -5.92
C TYR A 182 -11.10 -1.32 -7.02
N ALA A 183 -10.57 -2.54 -7.06
CA ALA A 183 -9.51 -2.89 -7.99
C ALA A 183 -9.66 -4.27 -8.61
N SER A 184 -9.14 -4.42 -9.82
CA SER A 184 -8.76 -5.69 -10.40
C SER A 184 -7.24 -5.68 -10.61
N GLY A 185 -6.50 -6.24 -9.66
CA GLY A 185 -5.03 -6.34 -9.79
C GLY A 185 -4.60 -7.16 -10.99
N ARG A 186 -5.42 -8.15 -11.39
CA ARG A 186 -5.18 -8.98 -12.58
C ARG A 186 -5.29 -8.17 -13.87
N ASP A 187 -6.34 -7.35 -14.00
CA ASP A 187 -6.61 -6.56 -15.20
C ASP A 187 -5.92 -5.18 -15.15
N GLY A 188 -5.31 -4.85 -14.00
CA GLY A 188 -4.47 -3.66 -13.81
C GLY A 188 -5.24 -2.36 -13.77
N TRP A 189 -6.42 -2.33 -13.15
CA TRP A 189 -7.20 -1.10 -12.98
C TRP A 189 -7.74 -0.93 -11.55
N ALA A 190 -8.04 0.32 -11.19
CA ALA A 190 -8.67 0.67 -9.94
C ALA A 190 -9.60 1.87 -10.10
N THR A 191 -10.67 1.95 -9.29
CA THR A 191 -11.63 3.06 -9.29
C THR A 191 -12.17 3.33 -7.89
N ALA A 192 -12.39 4.60 -7.57
CA ALA A 192 -13.06 5.01 -6.33
C ALA A 192 -14.58 4.75 -6.37
N GLU A 193 -15.19 4.82 -7.55
CA GLU A 193 -16.60 4.52 -7.75
C GLU A 193 -16.74 3.26 -8.60
N TYR A 194 -17.14 2.16 -7.94
CA TYR A 194 -17.28 0.88 -8.64
C TYR A 194 -18.51 0.87 -9.55
N ASN A 195 -18.25 0.71 -10.84
CA ASN A 195 -19.27 0.48 -11.85
C ASN A 195 -18.86 -0.73 -12.71
N PRO A 196 -19.55 -1.89 -12.60
CA PRO A 196 -19.19 -3.08 -13.37
C PRO A 196 -19.36 -2.92 -14.88
N GLU A 197 -20.18 -1.97 -15.34
CA GLU A 197 -20.42 -1.72 -16.77
C GLU A 197 -19.32 -0.84 -17.40
N GLN A 198 -18.58 -0.10 -16.61
CA GLN A 198 -17.53 0.81 -17.06
C GLN A 198 -16.29 0.72 -16.14
N PRO A 199 -15.52 -0.37 -16.20
CA PRO A 199 -14.29 -0.46 -15.44
C PRO A 199 -13.26 0.58 -15.95
N ASN A 200 -12.44 1.09 -15.03
CA ASN A 200 -11.30 1.93 -15.39
C ASN A 200 -10.27 1.17 -16.22
N SER A 201 -9.35 1.90 -16.83
CA SER A 201 -8.33 1.33 -17.71
C SER A 201 -6.97 1.12 -17.03
N ASP A 202 -6.72 1.76 -15.87
CA ASP A 202 -5.42 1.80 -15.21
C ASP A 202 -5.52 1.99 -13.68
N LEU A 203 -4.36 2.04 -13.02
CA LEU A 203 -4.24 2.24 -11.57
C LEU A 203 -4.04 3.71 -11.16
N THR A 204 -4.30 4.66 -12.04
CA THR A 204 -4.08 6.09 -11.76
C THR A 204 -4.81 6.56 -10.51
N GLU A 205 -6.08 6.18 -10.32
CA GLU A 205 -6.85 6.55 -9.14
C GLU A 205 -6.26 5.97 -7.84
N LEU A 206 -5.71 4.76 -7.88
CA LEU A 206 -5.01 4.17 -6.74
C LEU A 206 -3.75 4.95 -6.38
N PHE A 207 -2.94 5.33 -7.37
CA PHE A 207 -1.75 6.14 -7.12
C PHE A 207 -2.11 7.52 -6.55
N GLU A 208 -3.13 8.18 -7.10
CA GLU A 208 -3.59 9.47 -6.58
C GLU A 208 -4.13 9.35 -5.17
N LEU A 209 -4.88 8.30 -4.88
CA LEU A 209 -5.38 8.04 -3.54
C LEU A 209 -4.24 7.85 -2.53
N ILE A 210 -3.20 7.07 -2.87
CA ILE A 210 -2.01 6.87 -2.02
C ILE A 210 -1.32 8.21 -1.75
N VAL A 211 -1.06 9.01 -2.81
CA VAL A 211 -0.34 10.27 -2.69
C VAL A 211 -1.11 11.29 -1.84
N ASN A 212 -2.44 11.31 -1.93
CA ASN A 212 -3.29 12.29 -1.26
C ASN A 212 -3.65 11.88 0.17
N SER A 213 -3.81 10.58 0.45
CA SER A 213 -4.29 10.08 1.74
C SER A 213 -3.18 9.74 2.72
N ILE A 214 -2.03 9.28 2.22
CA ILE A 214 -0.93 8.88 3.08
C ILE A 214 0.00 10.06 3.32
N PRO A 215 0.35 10.38 4.58
CA PRO A 215 1.25 11.49 4.89
C PRO A 215 2.68 11.23 4.41
N CYS A 216 3.45 12.28 4.31
CA CYS A 216 4.89 12.17 4.11
C CYS A 216 5.57 11.72 5.41
N PRO A 217 6.77 11.10 5.32
CA PRO A 217 7.52 10.68 6.49
C PRO A 217 7.76 11.82 7.48
N LYS A 218 7.48 11.58 8.77
CA LYS A 218 7.81 12.53 9.84
C LYS A 218 9.32 12.67 9.94
N CYS A 219 9.81 13.90 9.95
CA CYS A 219 11.20 14.19 10.23
C CYS A 219 11.32 14.58 11.69
N GLU A 220 12.10 13.86 12.45
CA GLU A 220 12.63 14.39 13.69
C GLU A 220 13.69 15.43 13.33
N ASP A 221 13.35 16.71 13.41
CA ASP A 221 14.27 17.83 13.23
C ASP A 221 15.00 18.15 14.55
N ASP A 222 15.46 17.12 15.29
CA ASP A 222 16.24 17.31 16.50
C ASP A 222 17.34 16.26 16.61
N ALA A 223 18.50 16.61 16.09
CA ALA A 223 19.81 16.14 16.54
C ALA A 223 20.90 17.17 16.20
#